data_09e9b4e22271aa8727fd89591b23d951
#
_entry.id   09e9b4e22271aa8727fd89591b23d951
#
_cell.length_a   1.000
_cell.length_b   1.000
_cell.length_c   1.000
_cell.angle_alpha   90.00
_cell.angle_beta   90.00
_cell.angle_gamma   90.00
#
_symmetry.space_group_name_H-M   'P 1'
#
loop_
_entity.id
_entity.type
_entity.pdbx_description
1 polymer ?
#
loop_
_entity_poly.entity_id
_entity_poly.type
_entity_poly.pdbx_seq_one_letter_code
_entity_poly.pdbx_strand_id
1 'polypeptide(L)'
;SQRAIRSTDPGRSAWWIVPPVIGATLGSIAPFIAKLEMPWRVLIGLVIGLSSQVGILQERVSKKSQYRHLAESSGIYKSIVGKKLEELLVHNSDRDDSEFLPRDIQEELIRNIKSRTPTLIVGPSMSGKTRLVVETVRKTNPSTSVWLPKEGEDIQRVYDNNLLERNSIIIFDDIDRFLSNQTLSLGQLDEWIRGSCTIIATMMKSSYRPWRDEAEDKLPGWDVVNRFTIIQMDTLLTENEQVA
;
A
#
# COMPACT_ATOMS: atom_id res chain seq x y z
N SER A 1 -44.04 -5.65 0.48
CA SER A 1 -43.49 -6.34 -0.68
C SER A 1 -42.01 -5.94 -0.86
N GLN A 2 -41.12 -6.80 -0.36
CA GLN A 2 -39.66 -6.64 -0.56
C GLN A 2 -39.29 -7.44 -1.81
N ARG A 3 -38.82 -6.76 -2.83
CA ARG A 3 -38.19 -7.39 -4.00
C ARG A 3 -36.72 -7.56 -3.70
N ALA A 4 -36.29 -8.83 -3.53
CA ALA A 4 -34.87 -9.22 -3.47
C ALA A 4 -34.22 -8.97 -4.84
N ILE A 5 -33.26 -8.08 -4.89
CA ILE A 5 -32.36 -7.91 -6.04
C ILE A 5 -31.30 -8.99 -5.96
N ARG A 6 -31.41 -10.01 -6.81
CA ARG A 6 -30.33 -10.99 -7.07
C ARG A 6 -29.22 -10.27 -7.83
N SER A 7 -28.09 -10.01 -7.20
CA SER A 7 -26.86 -9.66 -7.91
C SER A 7 -26.30 -10.94 -8.54
N THR A 8 -26.38 -11.03 -9.85
CA THR A 8 -25.67 -12.03 -10.65
C THR A 8 -24.22 -11.57 -10.80
N ASP A 9 -23.34 -12.17 -10.03
CA ASP A 9 -21.90 -11.98 -10.12
C ASP A 9 -21.37 -12.80 -11.32
N PRO A 10 -20.93 -12.20 -12.43
CA PRO A 10 -20.46 -12.93 -13.62
C PRO A 10 -19.03 -13.48 -13.50
N GLY A 11 -18.37 -13.29 -12.35
CA GLY A 11 -16.95 -13.64 -12.18
C GLY A 11 -16.64 -15.05 -11.67
N ARG A 12 -17.64 -15.84 -11.23
CA ARG A 12 -17.39 -17.09 -10.51
C ARG A 12 -17.46 -18.39 -11.31
N SER A 13 -17.79 -18.40 -12.58
CA SER A 13 -18.22 -19.62 -13.27
C SER A 13 -17.25 -20.27 -14.24
N ALA A 14 -16.05 -19.74 -14.51
CA ALA A 14 -15.21 -20.29 -15.58
C ALA A 14 -13.96 -21.09 -15.15
N TRP A 15 -13.55 -21.04 -13.90
CA TRP A 15 -12.23 -21.55 -13.48
C TRP A 15 -12.23 -22.98 -12.93
N TRP A 16 -13.39 -23.55 -12.64
CA TRP A 16 -13.51 -24.91 -12.08
C TRP A 16 -13.51 -26.02 -13.14
N ILE A 17 -13.64 -25.66 -14.42
CA ILE A 17 -13.81 -26.64 -15.51
C ILE A 17 -12.46 -27.05 -16.12
N VAL A 18 -11.43 -26.23 -16.02
CA VAL A 18 -10.15 -26.46 -16.71
C VAL A 18 -9.31 -27.62 -16.15
N PRO A 19 -9.13 -27.79 -14.83
CA PRO A 19 -8.34 -28.91 -14.31
C PRO A 19 -8.91 -30.31 -14.62
N PRO A 20 -10.22 -30.56 -14.47
CA PRO A 20 -10.76 -31.89 -14.77
C PRO A 20 -10.77 -32.22 -16.27
N VAL A 21 -10.89 -31.22 -17.14
CA VAL A 21 -10.87 -31.44 -18.59
C VAL A 21 -9.47 -31.87 -19.07
N ILE A 22 -8.40 -31.23 -18.53
CA ILE A 22 -7.03 -31.62 -18.86
C ILE A 22 -6.72 -33.04 -18.35
N GLY A 23 -7.15 -33.38 -17.14
CA GLY A 23 -7.00 -34.71 -16.56
C GLY A 23 -7.76 -35.79 -17.35
N ALA A 24 -8.98 -35.52 -17.77
CA ALA A 24 -9.81 -36.44 -18.54
C ALA A 24 -9.26 -36.68 -19.97
N THR A 25 -8.76 -35.64 -20.62
CA THR A 25 -8.13 -35.77 -21.96
C THR A 25 -6.82 -36.55 -21.91
N LEU A 26 -5.99 -36.35 -20.89
CA LEU A 26 -4.75 -37.12 -20.70
C LEU A 26 -5.04 -38.58 -20.39
N GLY A 27 -6.06 -38.92 -19.61
CA GLY A 27 -6.47 -40.27 -19.33
C GLY A 27 -6.96 -41.03 -20.58
N SER A 28 -7.65 -40.37 -21.48
CA SER A 28 -8.16 -41.00 -22.73
C SER A 28 -7.08 -41.22 -23.79
N ILE A 29 -5.98 -40.48 -23.74
CA ILE A 29 -4.86 -40.58 -24.72
C ILE A 29 -3.78 -41.59 -24.23
N ALA A 30 -3.73 -41.88 -22.94
CA ALA A 30 -2.72 -42.78 -22.33
C ALA A 30 -2.57 -44.15 -23.04
N PRO A 31 -3.64 -44.86 -23.39
CA PRO A 31 -3.51 -46.16 -24.09
C PRO A 31 -3.01 -46.03 -25.54
N PHE A 32 -3.22 -44.86 -26.18
CA PHE A 32 -2.69 -44.56 -27.52
C PHE A 32 -1.18 -44.29 -27.47
N ILE A 33 -0.74 -43.53 -26.48
CA ILE A 33 0.67 -43.25 -26.28
C ILE A 33 1.47 -44.52 -25.97
N ALA A 34 0.85 -45.48 -25.27
CA ALA A 34 1.49 -46.76 -24.92
C ALA A 34 1.82 -47.63 -26.15
N LYS A 35 1.15 -47.45 -27.28
CA LYS A 35 1.37 -48.19 -28.52
C LYS A 35 2.36 -47.54 -29.50
N LEU A 36 2.81 -46.32 -29.17
CA LEU A 36 3.78 -45.60 -30.03
C LEU A 36 5.20 -46.14 -29.80
N GLU A 37 6.03 -46.10 -30.88
CA GLU A 37 7.43 -46.41 -30.77
C GLU A 37 8.19 -45.44 -29.84
N MET A 38 9.25 -45.95 -29.20
CA MET A 38 10.01 -45.26 -28.17
C MET A 38 10.30 -43.77 -28.45
N PRO A 39 10.77 -43.32 -29.62
CA PRO A 39 11.09 -41.93 -29.88
C PRO A 39 9.87 -41.00 -29.81
N TRP A 40 8.70 -41.46 -30.27
CA TRP A 40 7.47 -40.69 -30.26
C TRP A 40 6.91 -40.50 -28.84
N ARG A 41 7.07 -41.51 -27.95
CA ARG A 41 6.68 -41.41 -26.55
C ARG A 41 7.44 -40.32 -25.81
N VAL A 42 8.75 -40.22 -26.05
CA VAL A 42 9.61 -39.18 -25.48
C VAL A 42 9.18 -37.78 -25.97
N LEU A 43 8.92 -37.66 -27.25
CA LEU A 43 8.53 -36.36 -27.86
C LEU A 43 7.18 -35.88 -27.35
N ILE A 44 6.19 -36.78 -27.23
CA ILE A 44 4.87 -36.45 -26.66
C ILE A 44 5.00 -36.08 -25.17
N GLY A 45 5.79 -36.85 -24.40
CA GLY A 45 6.06 -36.53 -22.99
C GLY A 45 6.71 -35.16 -22.81
N LEU A 46 7.63 -34.78 -23.71
CA LEU A 46 8.30 -33.52 -23.70
C LEU A 46 7.34 -32.36 -24.06
N VAL A 47 6.47 -32.55 -25.06
CA VAL A 47 5.43 -31.55 -25.42
C VAL A 47 4.44 -31.35 -24.29
N ILE A 48 3.97 -32.41 -23.65
CA ILE A 48 3.05 -32.31 -22.49
C ILE A 48 3.75 -31.63 -21.33
N GLY A 49 5.00 -31.97 -21.03
CA GLY A 49 5.80 -31.36 -19.98
C GLY A 49 6.03 -29.87 -20.23
N LEU A 50 6.35 -29.47 -21.45
CA LEU A 50 6.51 -28.06 -21.83
C LEU A 50 5.19 -27.30 -21.75
N SER A 51 4.10 -27.88 -22.20
CA SER A 51 2.76 -27.26 -22.16
C SER A 51 2.32 -26.99 -20.72
N SER A 52 2.58 -27.91 -19.78
CA SER A 52 2.28 -27.69 -18.38
C SER A 52 3.12 -26.58 -17.75
N GLN A 53 4.39 -26.46 -18.12
CA GLN A 53 5.27 -25.37 -17.67
C GLN A 53 4.79 -24.01 -18.18
N VAL A 54 4.35 -23.94 -19.43
CA VAL A 54 3.78 -22.70 -20.03
C VAL A 54 2.51 -22.30 -19.29
N GLY A 55 1.63 -23.22 -18.96
CA GLY A 55 0.42 -22.94 -18.19
C GLY A 55 0.73 -22.35 -16.78
N ILE A 56 1.68 -22.94 -16.06
CA ILE A 56 2.13 -22.44 -14.76
C ILE A 56 2.76 -21.05 -14.87
N LEU A 57 3.56 -20.82 -15.93
CA LEU A 57 4.16 -19.52 -16.18
C LEU A 57 3.10 -18.45 -16.49
N GLN A 58 2.12 -18.77 -17.35
CA GLN A 58 1.02 -17.85 -17.68
C GLN A 58 0.19 -17.52 -16.43
N GLU A 59 -0.11 -18.49 -15.58
CA GLU A 59 -0.83 -18.24 -14.33
C GLU A 59 -0.03 -17.32 -13.38
N ARG A 60 1.28 -17.54 -13.24
CA ARG A 60 2.16 -16.69 -12.44
C ARG A 60 2.23 -15.27 -12.99
N VAL A 61 2.34 -15.12 -14.31
CA VAL A 61 2.37 -13.80 -14.96
C VAL A 61 1.04 -13.07 -14.80
N SER A 62 -0.08 -13.76 -15.00
CA SER A 62 -1.43 -13.21 -14.83
C SER A 62 -1.66 -12.76 -13.37
N LYS A 63 -1.34 -13.61 -12.39
CA LYS A 63 -1.43 -13.24 -10.97
C LYS A 63 -0.54 -12.03 -10.66
N LYS A 64 0.69 -12.03 -11.11
CA LYS A 64 1.61 -10.90 -10.89
C LYS A 64 1.10 -9.60 -11.51
N SER A 65 0.48 -9.66 -12.69
CA SER A 65 -0.15 -8.50 -13.34
C SER A 65 -1.35 -7.99 -12.53
N GLN A 66 -2.23 -8.90 -12.06
CA GLN A 66 -3.37 -8.54 -11.22
C GLN A 66 -2.93 -7.91 -9.90
N TYR A 67 -1.93 -8.49 -9.22
CA TYR A 67 -1.36 -7.93 -7.99
C TYR A 67 -0.77 -6.54 -8.23
N ARG A 68 -0.06 -6.35 -9.32
CA ARG A 68 0.51 -5.05 -9.67
C ARG A 68 -0.57 -3.99 -9.88
N HIS A 69 -1.60 -4.31 -10.66
CA HIS A 69 -2.72 -3.40 -10.91
C HIS A 69 -3.47 -3.08 -9.61
N LEU A 70 -3.70 -4.08 -8.75
CA LEU A 70 -4.35 -3.91 -7.47
C LEU A 70 -3.51 -3.03 -6.54
N ALA A 71 -2.19 -3.22 -6.50
CA ALA A 71 -1.28 -2.41 -5.70
C ALA A 71 -1.28 -0.94 -6.18
N GLU A 72 -1.14 -0.70 -7.49
CA GLU A 72 -1.16 0.65 -8.06
C GLU A 72 -2.51 1.36 -7.82
N SER A 73 -3.63 0.66 -7.97
CA SER A 73 -4.97 1.23 -7.70
C SER A 73 -5.19 1.56 -6.22
N SER A 74 -4.53 0.85 -5.31
CA SER A 74 -4.58 1.10 -3.86
C SER A 74 -3.54 2.11 -3.37
N GLY A 75 -2.82 2.81 -4.27
CA GLY A 75 -1.87 3.85 -3.91
C GLY A 75 -0.47 3.34 -3.50
N ILE A 76 -0.09 2.12 -3.90
CA ILE A 76 1.26 1.59 -3.68
C ILE A 76 2.15 1.95 -4.87
N TYR A 77 3.23 2.67 -4.61
CA TYR A 77 4.23 3.08 -5.59
C TYR A 77 5.56 2.39 -5.28
N LYS A 78 6.21 1.80 -6.28
CA LYS A 78 7.56 1.23 -6.12
C LYS A 78 8.63 2.29 -5.82
N SER A 79 8.39 3.51 -6.29
CA SER A 79 9.17 4.69 -6.00
C SER A 79 8.30 5.91 -6.24
N ILE A 80 8.48 6.94 -5.41
CA ILE A 80 7.80 8.23 -5.59
C ILE A 80 8.67 9.27 -6.30
N VAL A 81 9.90 8.90 -6.69
CA VAL A 81 10.78 9.77 -7.48
C VAL A 81 10.17 9.96 -8.86
N GLY A 82 10.10 11.21 -9.31
CA GLY A 82 9.50 11.58 -10.61
C GLY A 82 7.97 11.57 -10.66
N LYS A 83 7.28 11.23 -9.57
CA LYS A 83 5.83 11.38 -9.47
C LYS A 83 5.47 12.84 -9.22
N LYS A 84 4.36 13.31 -9.80
CA LYS A 84 3.84 14.64 -9.50
C LYS A 84 3.36 14.71 -8.06
N LEU A 85 3.47 15.88 -7.44
CA LEU A 85 3.03 16.10 -6.05
C LEU A 85 1.54 15.84 -5.87
N GLU A 86 0.73 16.20 -6.86
CA GLU A 86 -0.72 15.95 -6.89
C GLU A 86 -1.07 14.44 -6.83
N GLU A 87 -0.28 13.60 -7.51
CA GLU A 87 -0.45 12.15 -7.45
C GLU A 87 -0.19 11.58 -6.04
N LEU A 88 0.60 12.32 -5.25
CA LEU A 88 1.03 11.96 -3.91
C LEU A 88 0.25 12.69 -2.81
N LEU A 89 -1.00 13.09 -3.09
CA LEU A 89 -1.91 13.79 -2.17
C LEU A 89 -1.40 15.16 -1.67
N VAL A 90 -0.38 15.71 -2.28
CA VAL A 90 0.10 17.06 -1.98
C VAL A 90 -0.73 18.07 -2.76
N HIS A 91 -1.53 18.87 -2.06
CA HIS A 91 -2.26 19.96 -2.71
C HIS A 91 -1.29 21.00 -3.26
N ASN A 92 -1.32 21.20 -4.58
CA ASN A 92 -0.65 22.33 -5.19
C ASN A 92 -1.37 23.62 -4.78
N SER A 93 -0.67 24.53 -4.13
CA SER A 93 -1.06 25.94 -4.17
C SER A 93 -0.75 26.43 -5.59
N ASP A 94 -1.59 27.27 -6.19
CA ASP A 94 -1.45 27.89 -7.52
C ASP A 94 -0.11 28.62 -7.76
N ARG A 95 0.79 28.55 -6.84
CA ARG A 95 2.17 28.98 -6.97
C ARG A 95 2.99 27.76 -7.40
N ASP A 96 3.26 27.77 -8.67
CA ASP A 96 4.23 26.96 -9.41
C ASP A 96 5.32 26.34 -8.53
N ASP A 97 5.78 25.14 -8.87
CA ASP A 97 6.91 24.36 -8.32
C ASP A 97 7.90 25.15 -7.44
N SER A 98 7.33 25.89 -6.48
CA SER A 98 8.10 26.69 -5.55
C SER A 98 9.06 25.75 -4.82
N GLU A 99 10.31 26.12 -4.85
CA GLU A 99 11.39 25.49 -4.15
C GLU A 99 10.95 25.02 -2.76
N PHE A 100 11.15 23.74 -2.48
CA PHE A 100 10.82 23.19 -1.17
C PHE A 100 11.77 23.79 -0.15
N LEU A 101 11.26 24.56 0.78
CA LEU A 101 12.03 25.10 1.90
C LEU A 101 12.14 24.01 2.98
N PRO A 102 13.37 23.59 3.31
CA PRO A 102 13.60 22.68 4.42
C PRO A 102 13.03 23.25 5.71
N ARG A 103 12.49 22.37 6.57
CA ARG A 103 11.98 22.76 7.88
C ARG A 103 12.91 22.19 8.97
N ASP A 104 13.06 22.91 10.08
CA ASP A 104 13.89 22.50 11.22
C ASP A 104 13.55 21.07 11.71
N ILE A 105 12.26 20.69 11.65
CA ILE A 105 11.78 19.36 12.03
C ILE A 105 12.17 18.26 11.04
N GLN A 106 12.70 18.60 9.86
CA GLN A 106 13.05 17.61 8.83
C GLN A 106 14.15 16.64 9.28
N GLU A 107 15.14 17.12 10.02
CA GLU A 107 16.21 16.27 10.54
C GLU A 107 15.69 15.23 11.55
N GLU A 108 14.73 15.62 12.39
CA GLU A 108 14.08 14.69 13.30
C GLU A 108 13.27 13.64 12.54
N LEU A 109 12.53 14.05 11.52
CA LEU A 109 11.81 13.13 10.65
C LEU A 109 12.77 12.15 9.96
N ILE A 110 13.92 12.61 9.47
CA ILE A 110 14.96 11.75 8.88
C ILE A 110 15.48 10.73 9.89
N ARG A 111 15.73 11.13 11.12
CA ARG A 111 16.16 10.20 12.19
C ARG A 111 15.11 9.13 12.43
N ASN A 112 13.86 9.53 12.55
CA ASN A 112 12.74 8.62 12.80
C ASN A 112 12.51 7.65 11.62
N ILE A 113 12.65 8.11 10.37
CA ILE A 113 12.61 7.23 9.18
C ILE A 113 13.72 6.18 9.24
N LYS A 114 14.95 6.58 9.55
CA LYS A 114 16.08 5.67 9.65
C LYS A 114 15.93 4.65 10.76
N SER A 115 15.40 5.04 11.90
CA SER A 115 15.12 4.15 13.04
C SER A 115 13.80 3.38 12.91
N ARG A 116 13.01 3.66 11.87
CA ARG A 116 11.65 3.09 11.65
C ARG A 116 10.70 3.37 12.81
N THR A 117 10.87 4.50 13.47
CA THR A 117 9.99 4.95 14.53
C THR A 117 8.71 5.52 13.91
N PRO A 118 7.52 4.97 14.24
CA PRO A 118 6.27 5.54 13.78
C PRO A 118 6.17 7.01 14.17
N THR A 119 5.90 7.89 13.20
CA THR A 119 5.97 9.34 13.39
C THR A 119 4.68 10.00 12.94
N LEU A 120 4.08 10.82 13.81
CA LEU A 120 2.91 11.65 13.51
C LEU A 120 3.31 13.12 13.50
N ILE A 121 3.15 13.77 12.35
CA ILE A 121 3.38 15.20 12.19
C ILE A 121 2.06 15.93 12.43
N VAL A 122 2.04 16.75 13.46
CA VAL A 122 0.87 17.54 13.87
C VAL A 122 1.12 19.02 13.59
N GLY A 123 0.21 19.66 12.87
CA GLY A 123 0.36 21.07 12.57
C GLY A 123 -0.92 21.67 11.98
N PRO A 124 -0.98 23.00 11.79
CA PRO A 124 -2.13 23.67 11.21
C PRO A 124 -2.46 23.17 9.80
N SER A 125 -3.68 23.47 9.35
CA SER A 125 -4.03 23.23 7.95
C SER A 125 -3.09 24.02 7.04
N MET A 126 -2.76 23.44 5.86
CA MET A 126 -1.90 24.06 4.85
C MET A 126 -0.47 24.44 5.30
N SER A 127 0.01 23.91 6.43
CA SER A 127 1.38 24.14 6.90
C SER A 127 2.45 23.37 6.11
N GLY A 128 2.08 22.54 5.14
CA GLY A 128 3.00 21.78 4.29
C GLY A 128 3.43 20.43 4.86
N LYS A 129 2.72 19.85 5.84
CA LYS A 129 3.03 18.55 6.48
C LYS A 129 3.26 17.45 5.46
N THR A 130 2.29 17.23 4.57
CA THR A 130 2.34 16.17 3.55
C THR A 130 3.49 16.39 2.58
N ARG A 131 3.71 17.63 2.15
CA ARG A 131 4.84 18.00 1.29
C ARG A 131 6.18 17.72 1.97
N LEU A 132 6.34 18.08 3.24
CA LEU A 132 7.53 17.78 4.02
C LEU A 132 7.83 16.28 4.05
N VAL A 133 6.81 15.45 4.34
CA VAL A 133 6.96 13.98 4.36
C VAL A 133 7.40 13.47 2.99
N VAL A 134 6.68 13.84 1.93
CA VAL A 134 6.95 13.37 0.57
C VAL A 134 8.37 13.76 0.12
N GLU A 135 8.77 15.03 0.29
CA GLU A 135 10.10 15.50 -0.11
C GLU A 135 11.21 14.85 0.72
N THR A 136 10.98 14.64 2.03
CA THR A 136 11.93 13.94 2.88
C THR A 136 12.11 12.48 2.45
N VAL A 137 11.04 11.77 2.16
CA VAL A 137 11.08 10.39 1.68
C VAL A 137 11.74 10.29 0.30
N ARG A 138 11.44 11.21 -0.63
CA ARG A 138 12.10 11.29 -1.94
C ARG A 138 13.62 11.41 -1.81
N LYS A 139 14.06 12.27 -0.91
CA LYS A 139 15.49 12.55 -0.70
C LYS A 139 16.22 11.40 0.00
N THR A 140 15.59 10.77 0.99
CA THR A 140 16.26 9.79 1.86
C THR A 140 16.08 8.34 1.40
N ASN A 141 14.95 8.03 0.75
CA ASN A 141 14.53 6.67 0.42
C ASN A 141 14.02 6.55 -1.04
N PRO A 142 14.80 6.98 -2.05
CA PRO A 142 14.32 7.12 -3.43
C PRO A 142 13.85 5.81 -4.08
N SER A 143 14.39 4.68 -3.65
CA SER A 143 14.10 3.35 -4.22
C SER A 143 13.15 2.50 -3.37
N THR A 144 12.61 3.07 -2.30
CA THR A 144 11.74 2.33 -1.38
C THR A 144 10.30 2.36 -1.87
N SER A 145 9.60 1.23 -1.75
CA SER A 145 8.17 1.16 -2.01
C SER A 145 7.42 2.03 -1.00
N VAL A 146 6.52 2.87 -1.50
CA VAL A 146 5.73 3.80 -0.70
C VAL A 146 4.26 3.55 -0.91
N TRP A 147 3.51 3.47 0.16
CA TRP A 147 2.06 3.37 0.14
C TRP A 147 1.41 4.62 0.71
N LEU A 148 0.49 5.20 -0.07
CA LEU A 148 -0.35 6.33 0.33
C LEU A 148 -1.82 5.91 0.19
N PRO A 149 -2.45 5.39 1.24
CA PRO A 149 -3.88 5.06 1.21
C PRO A 149 -4.71 6.33 1.02
N LYS A 150 -5.66 6.30 0.08
CA LYS A 150 -6.57 7.41 -0.18
C LYS A 150 -7.86 7.29 0.63
N GLU A 151 -8.33 6.06 0.80
CA GLU A 151 -9.59 5.73 1.45
C GLU A 151 -9.42 4.55 2.42
N GLY A 152 -10.36 4.38 3.34
CA GLY A 152 -10.31 3.29 4.30
C GLY A 152 -10.40 1.90 3.66
N GLU A 153 -11.08 1.79 2.51
CA GLU A 153 -11.16 0.54 1.75
C GLU A 153 -9.81 0.09 1.20
N ASP A 154 -8.88 1.03 0.94
CA ASP A 154 -7.52 0.70 0.53
C ASP A 154 -6.77 -0.03 1.63
N ILE A 155 -7.00 0.34 2.90
CA ILE A 155 -6.38 -0.29 4.07
C ILE A 155 -6.75 -1.76 4.13
N GLN A 156 -8.06 -2.06 4.07
CA GLN A 156 -8.54 -3.43 4.14
C GLN A 156 -8.05 -4.26 2.94
N ARG A 157 -8.12 -3.67 1.73
CA ARG A 157 -7.68 -4.33 0.50
C ARG A 157 -6.20 -4.69 0.53
N VAL A 158 -5.36 -3.77 0.97
CA VAL A 158 -3.90 -3.96 1.04
C VAL A 158 -3.56 -4.97 2.13
N TYR A 159 -4.24 -4.91 3.27
CA TYR A 159 -4.05 -5.84 4.38
C TYR A 159 -4.46 -7.27 4.01
N ASP A 160 -5.69 -7.48 3.52
CA ASP A 160 -6.23 -8.81 3.19
C ASP A 160 -5.44 -9.52 2.09
N ASN A 161 -4.88 -8.75 1.14
CA ASN A 161 -4.12 -9.32 0.03
C ASN A 161 -2.61 -9.33 0.29
N ASN A 162 -2.16 -8.89 1.47
CA ASN A 162 -0.74 -8.80 1.84
C ASN A 162 0.12 -8.13 0.73
N LEU A 163 -0.36 -6.96 0.25
CA LEU A 163 0.25 -6.29 -0.90
C LEU A 163 1.51 -5.49 -0.55
N LEU A 164 1.76 -5.21 0.74
CA LEU A 164 2.92 -4.44 1.17
C LEU A 164 4.16 -5.32 1.23
N GLU A 165 5.21 -4.85 0.58
CA GLU A 165 6.54 -5.43 0.72
C GLU A 165 7.14 -5.06 2.08
N ARG A 166 8.00 -5.92 2.61
CA ARG A 166 8.79 -5.58 3.81
C ARG A 166 9.64 -4.33 3.54
N ASN A 167 9.87 -3.55 4.57
CA ASN A 167 10.63 -2.29 4.52
C ASN A 167 9.96 -1.19 3.68
N SER A 168 8.68 -1.32 3.31
CA SER A 168 7.93 -0.24 2.68
C SER A 168 7.74 0.95 3.62
N ILE A 169 7.50 2.12 3.04
CA ILE A 169 7.09 3.31 3.78
C ILE A 169 5.58 3.48 3.61
N ILE A 170 4.87 3.69 4.70
CA ILE A 170 3.43 3.95 4.73
C ILE A 170 3.24 5.40 5.13
N ILE A 171 2.50 6.17 4.33
CA ILE A 171 2.20 7.59 4.60
C ILE A 171 0.70 7.75 4.73
N PHE A 172 0.21 7.96 5.94
CA PHE A 172 -1.20 8.32 6.19
C PHE A 172 -1.35 9.83 6.18
N ASP A 173 -1.95 10.36 5.12
CA ASP A 173 -2.30 11.78 5.08
C ASP A 173 -3.63 12.01 5.79
N ASP A 174 -3.64 12.91 6.78
CA ASP A 174 -4.76 13.16 7.68
C ASP A 174 -5.31 11.85 8.30
N ILE A 175 -4.47 11.20 9.15
CA ILE A 175 -4.76 9.88 9.74
C ILE A 175 -6.08 9.85 10.53
N ASP A 176 -6.53 10.98 11.06
CA ASP A 176 -7.80 11.12 11.77
C ASP A 176 -9.02 10.63 10.95
N ARG A 177 -8.97 10.72 9.63
CA ARG A 177 -10.02 10.18 8.74
C ARG A 177 -10.15 8.66 8.86
N PHE A 178 -9.02 7.96 8.96
CA PHE A 178 -8.99 6.50 9.06
C PHE A 178 -9.34 6.01 10.47
N LEU A 179 -9.01 6.79 11.48
CA LEU A 179 -9.32 6.49 12.88
C LEU A 179 -10.80 6.72 13.18
N SER A 180 -11.35 7.84 12.75
CA SER A 180 -12.77 8.19 12.96
C SER A 180 -13.71 7.16 12.31
N ASN A 181 -13.34 6.63 11.15
CA ASN A 181 -14.08 5.60 10.45
C ASN A 181 -13.74 4.17 10.90
N GLN A 182 -12.86 4.01 11.89
CA GLN A 182 -12.38 2.72 12.40
C GLN A 182 -11.83 1.78 11.31
N THR A 183 -11.27 2.35 10.24
CA THR A 183 -10.70 1.58 9.12
C THR A 183 -9.25 1.18 9.36
N LEU A 184 -8.56 1.85 10.29
CA LEU A 184 -7.21 1.53 10.74
C LEU A 184 -7.25 1.03 12.18
N SER A 185 -6.78 -0.19 12.41
CA SER A 185 -6.70 -0.82 13.74
C SER A 185 -5.26 -0.88 14.24
N LEU A 186 -5.10 -0.96 15.58
CA LEU A 186 -3.80 -1.18 16.20
C LEU A 186 -3.14 -2.48 15.73
N GLY A 187 -3.93 -3.54 15.52
CA GLY A 187 -3.43 -4.83 15.05
C GLY A 187 -2.75 -4.74 13.68
N GLN A 188 -3.37 -4.02 12.73
CA GLN A 188 -2.80 -3.78 11.40
C GLN A 188 -1.51 -2.95 11.50
N LEU A 189 -1.53 -1.89 12.31
CA LEU A 189 -0.36 -1.04 12.52
C LEU A 189 0.83 -1.85 13.09
N ASP A 190 0.59 -2.63 14.14
CA ASP A 190 1.62 -3.47 14.78
C ASP A 190 2.17 -4.55 13.83
N GLU A 191 1.34 -5.09 12.93
CA GLU A 191 1.78 -6.05 11.93
C GLU A 191 2.72 -5.42 10.90
N TRP A 192 2.40 -4.23 10.40
CA TRP A 192 3.28 -3.50 9.49
C TRP A 192 4.60 -3.09 10.16
N ILE A 193 4.57 -2.69 11.43
CA ILE A 193 5.79 -2.40 12.22
C ILE A 193 6.65 -3.67 12.31
N ARG A 194 6.06 -4.83 12.65
CA ARG A 194 6.77 -6.12 12.65
C ARG A 194 7.30 -6.50 11.28
N GLY A 195 6.60 -6.13 10.20
CA GLY A 195 7.06 -6.25 8.81
C GLY A 195 8.20 -5.29 8.46
N SER A 196 8.72 -4.52 9.44
CA SER A 196 9.76 -3.50 9.26
C SER A 196 9.34 -2.34 8.35
N CYS A 197 8.05 -2.09 8.20
CA CYS A 197 7.56 -0.89 7.52
C CYS A 197 7.85 0.36 8.36
N THR A 198 8.17 1.45 7.69
CA THR A 198 8.26 2.77 8.30
C THR A 198 6.92 3.47 8.16
N ILE A 199 6.35 3.94 9.26
CA ILE A 199 5.00 4.53 9.25
C ILE A 199 5.10 6.00 9.60
N ILE A 200 4.59 6.84 8.72
CA ILE A 200 4.54 8.29 8.87
C ILE A 200 3.09 8.73 8.70
N ALA A 201 2.62 9.58 9.58
CA ALA A 201 1.27 10.12 9.49
C ALA A 201 1.27 11.63 9.62
N THR A 202 0.25 12.27 9.05
CA THR A 202 -0.04 13.68 9.28
C THR A 202 -1.40 13.82 9.98
N MET A 203 -1.58 14.89 10.75
CA MET A 203 -2.85 15.23 11.38
C MET A 203 -2.94 16.74 11.58
N MET A 204 -4.15 17.29 11.49
CA MET A 204 -4.37 18.70 11.83
C MET A 204 -4.28 18.92 13.34
N LYS A 205 -3.74 20.05 13.77
CA LYS A 205 -3.63 20.43 15.19
C LYS A 205 -4.99 20.47 15.88
N SER A 206 -6.03 20.91 15.20
CA SER A 206 -7.41 20.91 15.69
C SER A 206 -7.95 19.51 15.94
N SER A 207 -7.68 18.57 15.02
CA SER A 207 -8.07 17.16 15.17
C SER A 207 -7.28 16.46 16.25
N TYR A 208 -5.99 16.81 16.45
CA TYR A 208 -5.13 16.19 17.46
C TYR A 208 -5.46 16.60 18.90
N ARG A 209 -5.99 17.83 19.11
CA ARG A 209 -6.31 18.32 20.48
C ARG A 209 -7.16 17.37 21.32
N PRO A 210 -8.29 16.86 20.83
CA PRO A 210 -9.09 15.89 21.58
C PRO A 210 -8.30 14.66 21.99
N TRP A 211 -7.42 14.14 21.12
CA TRP A 211 -6.58 12.96 21.38
C TRP A 211 -5.55 13.19 22.48
N ARG A 212 -5.10 14.45 22.65
CA ARG A 212 -4.14 14.84 23.69
C ARG A 212 -4.82 15.15 25.02
N ASP A 213 -5.96 15.85 24.96
CA ASP A 213 -6.56 16.51 26.14
C ASP A 213 -7.67 15.66 26.77
N GLU A 214 -8.23 14.69 26.06
CA GLU A 214 -9.26 13.78 26.58
C GLU A 214 -8.65 12.50 27.16
N ALA A 215 -9.31 11.96 28.20
CA ALA A 215 -8.85 10.73 28.85
C ALA A 215 -8.87 9.53 27.88
N GLU A 216 -7.86 8.69 28.03
CA GLU A 216 -7.39 7.60 27.18
C GLU A 216 -8.46 6.69 26.54
N ASP A 217 -9.63 6.55 27.14
CA ASP A 217 -10.61 5.53 26.74
C ASP A 217 -11.76 6.04 25.86
N LYS A 218 -11.76 7.31 25.45
CA LYS A 218 -12.96 7.93 24.87
C LYS A 218 -12.94 8.10 23.35
N LEU A 219 -11.78 8.14 22.73
CA LEU A 219 -11.70 8.38 21.29
C LEU A 219 -11.32 7.11 20.53
N PRO A 220 -12.08 6.76 19.47
CA PRO A 220 -11.73 5.63 18.60
C PRO A 220 -10.33 5.79 18.03
N GLY A 221 -9.46 4.77 18.14
CA GLY A 221 -8.08 4.79 17.61
C GLY A 221 -7.06 5.54 18.48
N TRP A 222 -7.39 5.89 19.72
CA TRP A 222 -6.43 6.49 20.67
C TRP A 222 -5.19 5.58 20.85
N ASP A 223 -5.38 4.30 20.95
CA ASP A 223 -4.35 3.27 21.00
C ASP A 223 -3.42 3.29 19.78
N VAL A 224 -3.96 3.59 18.60
CA VAL A 224 -3.18 3.78 17.38
C VAL A 224 -2.34 5.05 17.44
N VAL A 225 -2.94 6.19 17.83
CA VAL A 225 -2.21 7.48 17.94
C VAL A 225 -1.08 7.39 18.96
N ASN A 226 -1.28 6.68 20.06
CA ASN A 226 -0.28 6.51 21.12
C ASN A 226 0.96 5.69 20.70
N ARG A 227 0.91 5.03 19.53
CA ARG A 227 2.08 4.36 18.93
C ARG A 227 3.05 5.30 18.24
N PHE A 228 2.65 6.54 18.00
CA PHE A 228 3.45 7.48 17.23
C PHE A 228 4.29 8.40 18.12
N THR A 229 5.51 8.67 17.68
CA THR A 229 6.28 9.81 18.14
C THR A 229 5.73 11.08 17.47
N ILE A 230 5.38 12.08 18.28
CA ILE A 230 4.74 13.31 17.79
C ILE A 230 5.78 14.35 17.44
N ILE A 231 5.74 14.86 16.22
CA ILE A 231 6.49 16.04 15.79
C ILE A 231 5.49 17.20 15.59
N GLN A 232 5.71 18.32 16.27
CA GLN A 232 4.89 19.51 16.12
C GLN A 232 5.45 20.38 14.98
N MET A 233 4.58 20.81 14.08
CA MET A 233 4.91 21.71 12.98
C MET A 233 4.13 23.00 13.10
N ASP A 234 4.82 24.12 13.14
CA ASP A 234 4.20 25.44 13.20
C ASP A 234 3.95 26.04 11.81
N THR A 235 3.06 27.03 11.72
CA THR A 235 2.70 27.69 10.45
C THR A 235 3.80 28.61 9.97
N LEU A 236 4.44 29.29 10.92
CA LEU A 236 5.48 30.26 10.62
C LEU A 236 6.82 29.53 10.43
N LEU A 237 7.57 30.00 9.44
CA LEU A 237 8.96 29.62 9.32
C LEU A 237 9.72 30.15 10.54
N THR A 238 10.61 29.32 11.10
CA THR A 238 11.53 29.78 12.15
C THR A 238 12.52 30.81 11.58
N GLU A 239 13.20 31.56 12.44
CA GLU A 239 14.22 32.53 11.98
C GLU A 239 15.30 31.84 11.12
N ASN A 240 15.68 30.62 11.46
CA ASN A 240 16.64 29.84 10.69
C ASN A 240 16.12 29.40 9.31
N GLU A 241 14.83 29.09 9.22
CA GLU A 241 14.16 28.69 7.97
C GLU A 241 13.93 29.88 7.04
N GLN A 242 13.92 31.12 7.56
CA GLN A 242 13.75 32.36 6.75
C GLN A 242 15.05 32.79 6.06
N VAL A 243 16.20 32.29 6.51
CA VAL A 243 17.53 32.70 6.02
C VAL A 243 18.10 31.67 5.03
N ALA A 244 17.51 30.49 4.91
CA ALA A 244 17.95 29.43 4.00
C ALA A 244 17.35 29.58 2.61
#